data_aebe494754e06fa6a2b9a61ba766f356
#
_entry.id   aebe494754e06fa6a2b9a61ba766f356
#
_cell.length_a   1.000
_cell.length_b   1.000
_cell.length_c   1.000
_cell.angle_alpha   90.00
_cell.angle_beta   90.00
_cell.angle_gamma   90.00
#
_symmetry.space_group_name_H-M   'P 1'
#
loop_
_entity.id
_entity.type
_entity.pdbx_description
1 polymer ?
#
loop_
_entity_poly.entity_id
_entity_poly.type
_entity_poly.pdbx_seq_one_letter_code
_entity_poly.pdbx_strand_id
1 'polypeptide(L)'
;MSHTKGSWTIATCLGLMLLGATSVPAAVTHNKLASNKLASNKLASNKLASNKLASNALSSTRLEASLATAEIVSTADGREVFSYIVSCALPDSLTIEVAVPDAPDSAPPETAYTCAAGVCAFPGGLGLATHWAERKLDPKGQRWVSACLLARVNHFETAEAISLRGLAPELTVGQDEAEIYNIAEGAFFGNLFTDGDGPLDWNACRGEGQARGEGGGLELRDCAEEDPAHPGFTFCGFNYAGDCVDFTPQLPSGHACKGFDAEQGLYDDCHAGEGDGHWPGLRTYREIITVYVAP
;
A
#
# COMPACT_ATOMS: atom_id res chain seq x y z
N MET A 1 -43.35 -59.74 44.13
CA MET A 1 -43.48 -58.69 43.07
C MET A 1 -42.57 -57.55 43.41
N SER A 2 -41.42 -57.52 42.79
CA SER A 2 -40.37 -56.49 43.08
C SER A 2 -40.26 -55.61 41.83
N HIS A 3 -40.51 -54.30 42.01
CA HIS A 3 -40.33 -53.30 40.96
C HIS A 3 -38.98 -52.64 41.12
N THR A 4 -38.06 -52.91 40.23
CA THR A 4 -36.80 -52.20 40.07
C THR A 4 -37.01 -50.95 39.21
N LYS A 5 -36.77 -49.76 39.78
CA LYS A 5 -36.73 -48.47 39.07
C LYS A 5 -35.33 -48.29 38.49
N GLY A 6 -35.22 -48.26 37.18
CA GLY A 6 -34.00 -47.86 36.47
C GLY A 6 -33.86 -46.34 36.42
N SER A 7 -32.75 -45.82 36.90
CA SER A 7 -32.37 -44.42 36.84
C SER A 7 -31.53 -44.18 35.57
N TRP A 8 -31.98 -43.28 34.69
CA TRP A 8 -31.25 -42.89 33.51
C TRP A 8 -30.54 -41.57 33.81
N THR A 9 -29.23 -41.63 33.86
CA THR A 9 -28.36 -40.44 33.96
C THR A 9 -28.07 -39.95 32.52
N ILE A 10 -28.57 -38.73 32.22
CA ILE A 10 -28.25 -38.03 30.98
C ILE A 10 -26.92 -37.32 31.20
N ALA A 11 -25.87 -37.79 30.50
CA ALA A 11 -24.56 -37.09 30.46
C ALA A 11 -24.65 -36.00 29.41
N THR A 12 -24.68 -34.72 29.85
CA THR A 12 -24.60 -33.56 28.97
C THR A 12 -23.14 -33.30 28.65
N CYS A 13 -22.69 -33.67 27.43
CA CYS A 13 -21.40 -33.25 26.89
C CYS A 13 -21.49 -31.79 26.48
N LEU A 14 -20.91 -30.89 27.29
CA LEU A 14 -20.66 -29.51 26.93
C LEU A 14 -19.46 -29.47 26.01
N GLY A 15 -19.71 -29.43 24.67
CA GLY A 15 -18.68 -29.20 23.66
C GLY A 15 -18.19 -27.76 23.73
N LEU A 16 -16.98 -27.54 24.24
CA LEU A 16 -16.27 -26.27 24.15
C LEU A 16 -15.85 -26.07 22.70
N MET A 17 -16.60 -25.27 21.93
CA MET A 17 -16.12 -24.77 20.64
C MET A 17 -15.03 -23.74 20.91
N LEU A 18 -13.77 -24.14 20.77
CA LEU A 18 -12.66 -23.25 20.59
C LEU A 18 -12.83 -22.55 19.23
N LEU A 19 -13.36 -21.34 19.25
CA LEU A 19 -13.26 -20.41 18.13
C LEU A 19 -11.77 -20.07 17.98
N GLY A 20 -11.08 -20.82 17.13
CA GLY A 20 -9.75 -20.45 16.67
C GLY A 20 -9.86 -19.10 15.96
N ALA A 21 -9.33 -18.05 16.58
CA ALA A 21 -9.09 -16.80 15.89
C ALA A 21 -8.12 -17.12 14.75
N THR A 22 -8.62 -17.19 13.51
CA THR A 22 -7.76 -17.19 12.32
C THR A 22 -7.17 -15.78 12.26
N SER A 23 -5.91 -15.65 12.64
CA SER A 23 -5.14 -14.45 12.38
C SER A 23 -5.11 -14.28 10.85
N VAL A 24 -5.81 -13.27 10.35
CA VAL A 24 -5.65 -12.84 8.96
C VAL A 24 -4.21 -12.32 8.87
N PRO A 25 -3.36 -12.88 8.01
CA PRO A 25 -2.01 -12.36 7.86
C PRO A 25 -2.11 -10.93 7.36
N ALA A 26 -1.40 -10.01 7.98
CA ALA A 26 -1.21 -8.68 7.44
C ALA A 26 -0.47 -8.76 6.09
N ALA A 27 -0.48 -7.65 5.38
CA ALA A 27 -0.07 -7.62 4.01
C ALA A 27 1.45 -7.64 3.84
N VAL A 28 2.07 -8.80 3.98
CA VAL A 28 3.42 -8.99 3.47
C VAL A 28 3.37 -8.96 1.94
N THR A 29 4.06 -8.01 1.35
CA THR A 29 4.14 -7.84 -0.09
C THR A 29 5.58 -7.53 -0.51
N HIS A 30 5.84 -7.54 -1.81
CA HIS A 30 7.13 -7.13 -2.36
C HIS A 30 7.02 -5.72 -2.92
N ASN A 31 8.09 -4.97 -2.74
CA ASN A 31 8.29 -3.66 -3.34
C ASN A 31 9.37 -3.78 -4.42
N LYS A 32 9.02 -3.55 -5.64
CA LYS A 32 9.97 -3.51 -6.77
C LYS A 32 9.62 -2.40 -7.76
N LEU A 33 8.56 -1.67 -7.49
CA LEU A 33 8.11 -0.61 -8.39
C LEU A 33 9.15 0.50 -8.44
N ALA A 34 9.80 0.70 -9.58
CA ALA A 34 10.75 1.77 -9.76
C ALA A 34 10.07 3.15 -9.70
N SER A 35 10.68 4.10 -9.00
CA SER A 35 10.15 5.46 -8.86
C SER A 35 9.98 6.17 -10.19
N ASN A 36 10.93 5.99 -11.12
CA ASN A 36 10.85 6.55 -12.46
C ASN A 36 9.69 5.97 -13.29
N LYS A 37 9.34 4.71 -13.13
CA LYS A 37 8.17 4.08 -13.78
C LYS A 37 6.87 4.67 -13.26
N LEU A 38 6.75 4.85 -11.95
CA LEU A 38 5.59 5.50 -11.35
C LEU A 38 5.49 6.96 -11.81
N ALA A 39 6.59 7.71 -11.76
CA ALA A 39 6.65 9.10 -12.17
C ALA A 39 6.37 9.28 -13.68
N SER A 40 6.98 8.50 -14.55
CA SER A 40 6.79 8.61 -16.01
C SER A 40 5.35 8.27 -16.41
N ASN A 41 4.74 7.28 -15.80
CA ASN A 41 3.34 6.93 -16.08
C ASN A 41 2.34 7.94 -15.51
N LYS A 42 2.70 8.66 -14.45
CA LYS A 42 1.89 9.78 -13.96
C LYS A 42 2.13 11.04 -14.81
N LEU A 43 3.39 11.45 -14.98
CA LEU A 43 3.77 12.72 -15.61
C LEU A 43 3.52 12.73 -17.12
N ALA A 44 3.83 11.62 -17.83
CA ALA A 44 3.75 11.57 -19.29
C ALA A 44 2.34 11.79 -19.86
N SER A 45 1.28 11.72 -19.04
CA SER A 45 -0.08 11.82 -19.58
C SER A 45 -1.16 12.23 -18.60
N ASN A 46 -0.85 12.63 -17.38
CA ASN A 46 -1.88 12.73 -16.33
C ASN A 46 -2.77 11.46 -16.24
N LYS A 47 -2.21 10.29 -16.59
CA LYS A 47 -2.98 9.06 -16.81
C LYS A 47 -3.66 8.57 -15.54
N LEU A 48 -2.97 8.65 -14.40
CA LEU A 48 -3.57 8.34 -13.11
C LEU A 48 -4.42 9.51 -12.61
N ALA A 49 -3.92 10.74 -12.80
CA ALA A 49 -4.47 11.95 -12.22
C ALA A 49 -5.73 12.49 -12.92
N SER A 50 -5.87 12.30 -14.22
CA SER A 50 -6.93 13.00 -14.98
C SER A 50 -8.31 12.40 -14.79
N ASN A 51 -8.73 12.01 -13.60
CA ASN A 51 -10.06 11.45 -13.35
C ASN A 51 -10.51 10.29 -14.25
N LYS A 52 -9.66 9.91 -15.24
CA LYS A 52 -10.03 8.92 -16.25
C LYS A 52 -10.03 7.51 -15.70
N LEU A 53 -8.95 7.10 -14.99
CA LEU A 53 -8.92 5.77 -14.38
C LEU A 53 -9.83 5.71 -13.16
N ALA A 54 -9.72 6.68 -12.25
CA ALA A 54 -10.53 6.73 -11.03
C ALA A 54 -12.03 6.98 -11.30
N SER A 55 -12.41 7.61 -12.41
CA SER A 55 -13.80 7.91 -12.73
C SER A 55 -14.60 6.74 -13.28
N ASN A 56 -13.93 5.64 -13.65
CA ASN A 56 -14.58 4.42 -14.09
C ASN A 56 -14.47 3.31 -13.02
N ALA A 57 -15.38 2.33 -13.08
CA ALA A 57 -15.21 1.11 -12.30
C ALA A 57 -14.01 0.31 -12.83
N LEU A 58 -13.21 -0.26 -11.93
CA LEU A 58 -12.08 -1.14 -12.25
C LEU A 58 -12.60 -2.56 -12.49
N SER A 59 -13.22 -2.78 -13.64
CA SER A 59 -13.71 -4.09 -14.08
C SER A 59 -13.31 -4.37 -15.51
N SER A 60 -13.08 -5.62 -15.87
CA SER A 60 -12.64 -6.03 -17.21
C SER A 60 -13.51 -5.44 -18.31
N THR A 61 -14.82 -5.53 -18.19
CA THR A 61 -15.78 -5.04 -19.20
C THR A 61 -15.81 -3.52 -19.38
N ARG A 62 -15.43 -2.74 -18.37
CA ARG A 62 -15.43 -1.27 -18.45
C ARG A 62 -14.09 -0.71 -18.82
N LEU A 63 -13.02 -1.41 -18.49
CA LEU A 63 -11.65 -0.98 -18.82
C LEU A 63 -11.32 -1.18 -20.30
N GLU A 64 -11.85 -2.21 -20.94
CA GLU A 64 -11.73 -2.43 -22.39
C GLU A 64 -12.25 -1.24 -23.21
N ALA A 65 -13.22 -0.50 -22.70
CA ALA A 65 -13.76 0.70 -23.31
C ALA A 65 -13.06 2.01 -22.92
N SER A 66 -12.05 1.95 -22.02
CA SER A 66 -11.39 3.14 -21.47
C SER A 66 -10.10 3.44 -22.20
N LEU A 67 -10.02 4.56 -22.90
CA LEU A 67 -8.77 5.07 -23.52
C LEU A 67 -7.64 5.23 -22.47
N ALA A 68 -7.97 5.63 -21.25
CA ALA A 68 -6.99 5.81 -20.19
C ALA A 68 -6.32 4.48 -19.80
N THR A 69 -7.09 3.38 -19.73
CA THR A 69 -6.54 2.05 -19.46
C THR A 69 -5.70 1.56 -20.62
N ALA A 70 -6.18 1.70 -21.86
CA ALA A 70 -5.41 1.32 -23.04
C ALA A 70 -4.06 2.04 -23.11
N GLU A 71 -4.02 3.32 -22.75
CA GLU A 71 -2.78 4.08 -22.69
C GLU A 71 -1.82 3.59 -21.59
N ILE A 72 -2.31 3.28 -20.38
CA ILE A 72 -1.46 2.79 -19.28
C ILE A 72 -0.87 1.43 -19.66
N VAL A 73 -1.68 0.47 -20.10
CA VAL A 73 -1.22 -0.90 -20.38
C VAL A 73 -0.49 -1.08 -21.72
N SER A 74 -0.40 -0.04 -22.53
CA SER A 74 0.28 -0.10 -23.84
C SER A 74 1.77 -0.40 -23.73
N THR A 75 2.45 0.02 -22.67
CA THR A 75 3.87 -0.19 -22.41
C THR A 75 4.11 -1.25 -21.34
N ALA A 76 5.29 -1.87 -21.31
CA ALA A 76 5.66 -2.82 -20.28
C ALA A 76 5.66 -2.17 -18.88
N ASP A 77 6.27 -0.99 -18.76
CA ASP A 77 6.31 -0.23 -17.51
C ASP A 77 4.90 0.19 -17.02
N GLY A 78 4.05 0.58 -17.97
CA GLY A 78 2.66 0.91 -17.66
C GLY A 78 1.85 -0.30 -17.18
N ARG A 79 2.06 -1.49 -17.75
CA ARG A 79 1.44 -2.74 -17.26
C ARG A 79 1.94 -3.09 -15.87
N GLU A 80 3.23 -2.88 -15.59
CA GLU A 80 3.77 -3.09 -14.24
C GLU A 80 3.10 -2.14 -13.23
N VAL A 81 3.06 -0.83 -13.50
CA VAL A 81 2.36 0.15 -12.64
C VAL A 81 0.90 -0.24 -12.45
N PHE A 82 0.20 -0.64 -13.53
CA PHE A 82 -1.20 -1.06 -13.45
C PHE A 82 -1.39 -2.31 -12.60
N SER A 83 -0.45 -3.27 -12.64
CA SER A 83 -0.48 -4.45 -11.77
C SER A 83 -0.41 -4.10 -10.28
N TYR A 84 0.44 -3.13 -9.93
CA TYR A 84 0.49 -2.62 -8.55
C TYR A 84 -0.80 -1.88 -8.16
N ILE A 85 -1.40 -1.10 -9.07
CA ILE A 85 -2.68 -0.43 -8.83
C ILE A 85 -3.77 -1.46 -8.51
N VAL A 86 -3.92 -2.49 -9.35
CA VAL A 86 -4.93 -3.56 -9.17
C VAL A 86 -4.67 -4.33 -7.88
N SER A 87 -3.41 -4.70 -7.62
CA SER A 87 -2.99 -5.42 -6.42
C SER A 87 -3.23 -4.62 -5.12
N CYS A 88 -3.06 -3.30 -5.14
CA CYS A 88 -3.40 -2.45 -4.00
C CYS A 88 -4.91 -2.31 -3.80
N ALA A 89 -5.66 -2.14 -4.90
CA ALA A 89 -7.06 -1.77 -4.85
C ALA A 89 -8.02 -2.93 -4.59
N LEU A 90 -7.81 -4.06 -5.28
CA LEU A 90 -8.75 -5.18 -5.30
C LEU A 90 -8.26 -6.36 -4.45
N PRO A 91 -9.18 -7.20 -3.92
CA PRO A 91 -8.80 -8.40 -3.19
C PRO A 91 -8.23 -9.46 -4.14
N ASP A 92 -7.49 -10.42 -3.60
CA ASP A 92 -6.86 -11.54 -4.31
C ASP A 92 -7.85 -12.43 -5.07
N SER A 93 -9.11 -12.44 -4.64
CA SER A 93 -10.21 -13.17 -5.30
C SER A 93 -10.65 -12.55 -6.64
N LEU A 94 -10.18 -11.36 -6.99
CA LEU A 94 -10.52 -10.66 -8.22
C LEU A 94 -9.30 -10.55 -9.15
N THR A 95 -9.54 -10.73 -10.44
CA THR A 95 -8.54 -10.50 -11.51
C THR A 95 -9.16 -9.60 -12.57
N ILE A 96 -8.39 -8.61 -13.01
CA ILE A 96 -8.79 -7.73 -14.10
C ILE A 96 -8.10 -8.19 -15.39
N GLU A 97 -8.89 -8.49 -16.41
CA GLU A 97 -8.39 -8.81 -17.74
C GLU A 97 -8.53 -7.61 -18.67
N VAL A 98 -7.48 -7.32 -19.42
CA VAL A 98 -7.46 -6.19 -20.37
C VAL A 98 -6.89 -6.69 -21.70
N ALA A 99 -7.59 -6.37 -22.81
CA ALA A 99 -7.08 -6.63 -24.14
C ALA A 99 -5.88 -5.74 -24.44
N VAL A 100 -4.73 -6.33 -24.74
CA VAL A 100 -3.48 -5.67 -25.11
C VAL A 100 -2.89 -6.45 -26.30
N PRO A 101 -3.43 -6.25 -27.52
CA PRO A 101 -3.12 -7.10 -28.69
C PRO A 101 -1.64 -7.24 -29.01
N ASP A 102 -0.85 -6.19 -28.74
CA ASP A 102 0.58 -6.15 -29.03
C ASP A 102 1.45 -6.54 -27.83
N ALA A 103 0.85 -6.97 -26.71
CA ALA A 103 1.63 -7.44 -25.58
C ALA A 103 2.30 -8.77 -25.93
N PRO A 104 3.61 -8.92 -25.70
CA PRO A 104 4.27 -10.21 -25.88
C PRO A 104 3.68 -11.24 -24.93
N ASP A 105 3.49 -12.48 -25.43
CA ASP A 105 3.16 -13.61 -24.59
C ASP A 105 4.33 -13.84 -23.61
N SER A 106 4.24 -13.31 -22.44
CA SER A 106 5.23 -13.51 -21.38
C SER A 106 4.64 -13.08 -20.04
N ALA A 107 4.88 -13.90 -19.06
CA ALA A 107 4.88 -13.47 -17.67
C ALA A 107 6.37 -13.28 -17.33
N PRO A 108 6.87 -12.07 -17.17
CA PRO A 108 8.16 -11.91 -16.52
C PRO A 108 8.08 -12.61 -15.17
N PRO A 109 9.06 -13.44 -14.79
CA PRO A 109 8.97 -14.28 -13.58
C PRO A 109 8.78 -13.49 -12.28
N GLU A 110 8.79 -12.18 -12.36
CA GLU A 110 8.73 -11.27 -11.22
C GLU A 110 7.59 -10.24 -11.33
N THR A 111 6.75 -10.29 -12.36
CA THR A 111 5.60 -9.37 -12.46
C THR A 111 4.34 -10.00 -11.91
N ALA A 112 3.55 -9.18 -11.20
CA ALA A 112 2.26 -9.60 -10.67
C ALA A 112 1.16 -9.66 -11.76
N TYR A 113 1.51 -9.80 -13.05
CA TYR A 113 0.54 -9.94 -14.15
C TYR A 113 1.05 -10.92 -15.20
N THR A 114 0.14 -11.47 -15.99
CA THR A 114 0.46 -12.39 -17.10
C THR A 114 -0.21 -11.91 -18.38
N CYS A 115 0.45 -12.05 -19.52
CA CYS A 115 -0.14 -11.77 -20.83
C CYS A 115 -0.08 -13.02 -21.69
N ALA A 116 -1.19 -13.36 -22.36
CA ALA A 116 -1.28 -14.46 -23.32
C ALA A 116 -2.32 -14.14 -24.40
N ALA A 117 -2.00 -14.43 -25.65
CA ALA A 117 -2.89 -14.23 -26.80
C ALA A 117 -3.52 -12.82 -26.87
N GLY A 118 -2.77 -11.79 -26.54
CA GLY A 118 -3.22 -10.40 -26.59
C GLY A 118 -4.15 -9.98 -25.45
N VAL A 119 -4.23 -10.78 -24.38
CA VAL A 119 -4.95 -10.43 -23.14
C VAL A 119 -3.98 -10.46 -21.97
N CYS A 120 -3.99 -9.42 -21.16
CA CYS A 120 -3.22 -9.35 -19.91
C CYS A 120 -4.15 -9.48 -18.71
N ALA A 121 -3.81 -10.35 -17.76
CA ALA A 121 -4.52 -10.60 -16.53
C ALA A 121 -3.74 -10.01 -15.35
N PHE A 122 -4.40 -9.16 -14.58
CA PHE A 122 -3.86 -8.44 -13.43
C PHE A 122 -4.60 -8.90 -12.17
N PRO A 123 -4.01 -9.76 -11.33
CA PRO A 123 -4.65 -10.21 -10.09
C PRO A 123 -4.71 -9.10 -9.05
N GLY A 124 -5.78 -9.09 -8.26
CA GLY A 124 -5.87 -8.28 -7.05
C GLY A 124 -4.95 -8.79 -5.94
N GLY A 125 -4.97 -8.13 -4.81
CA GLY A 125 -4.12 -8.48 -3.66
C GLY A 125 -4.71 -7.95 -2.35
N LEU A 126 -4.45 -6.69 -2.00
CA LEU A 126 -4.76 -6.13 -0.69
C LEU A 126 -6.24 -5.77 -0.47
N GLY A 127 -6.95 -5.37 -1.50
CA GLY A 127 -8.36 -5.03 -1.35
C GLY A 127 -8.66 -3.67 -0.71
N LEU A 128 -7.74 -2.71 -0.73
CA LEU A 128 -7.89 -1.42 -0.04
C LEU A 128 -8.99 -0.51 -0.61
N ALA A 129 -9.51 -0.83 -1.79
CA ALA A 129 -10.57 -0.09 -2.46
C ALA A 129 -11.51 -1.02 -3.25
N THR A 130 -12.01 -2.08 -2.63
CA THR A 130 -12.83 -3.14 -3.26
C THR A 130 -14.02 -2.62 -4.04
N HIS A 131 -14.64 -1.52 -3.56
CA HIS A 131 -15.76 -0.86 -4.24
C HIS A 131 -15.42 -0.33 -5.64
N TRP A 132 -14.13 -0.18 -5.96
CA TRP A 132 -13.70 0.27 -7.29
C TRP A 132 -14.01 -0.75 -8.39
N ALA A 133 -14.16 -2.01 -8.06
CA ALA A 133 -14.61 -3.03 -9.02
C ALA A 133 -15.99 -2.72 -9.62
N GLU A 134 -16.85 -2.01 -8.89
CA GLU A 134 -18.26 -1.78 -9.25
C GLU A 134 -18.56 -0.33 -9.63
N ARG A 135 -17.82 0.62 -9.05
CA ARG A 135 -18.07 2.06 -9.18
C ARG A 135 -16.77 2.86 -9.25
N LYS A 136 -16.88 4.16 -9.52
CA LYS A 136 -15.72 5.06 -9.49
C LYS A 136 -14.99 5.05 -8.15
N LEU A 137 -13.68 5.22 -8.21
CA LEU A 137 -12.84 5.33 -7.02
C LEU A 137 -13.10 6.64 -6.28
N ASP A 138 -13.54 6.54 -5.04
CA ASP A 138 -13.79 7.70 -4.20
C ASP A 138 -12.46 8.29 -3.64
N PRO A 139 -12.49 9.53 -3.10
CA PRO A 139 -11.27 10.17 -2.60
C PRO A 139 -10.55 9.41 -1.49
N LYS A 140 -11.27 8.63 -0.68
CA LYS A 140 -10.67 7.77 0.35
C LYS A 140 -9.93 6.60 -0.29
N GLY A 141 -10.56 5.91 -1.23
CA GLY A 141 -9.94 4.84 -1.99
C GLY A 141 -8.73 5.32 -2.80
N GLN A 142 -8.82 6.52 -3.41
CA GLN A 142 -7.67 7.14 -4.09
C GLN A 142 -6.46 7.27 -3.17
N ARG A 143 -6.63 7.76 -1.94
CA ARG A 143 -5.54 7.92 -0.98
C ARG A 143 -4.99 6.57 -0.49
N TRP A 144 -5.85 5.57 -0.21
CA TRP A 144 -5.37 4.23 0.15
C TRP A 144 -4.55 3.57 -0.95
N VAL A 145 -5.04 3.61 -2.20
CA VAL A 145 -4.30 3.06 -3.35
C VAL A 145 -2.99 3.83 -3.56
N SER A 146 -3.02 5.16 -3.39
CA SER A 146 -1.82 5.99 -3.49
C SER A 146 -0.78 5.63 -2.43
N ALA A 147 -1.16 5.57 -1.16
CA ALA A 147 -0.27 5.19 -0.07
C ALA A 147 0.36 3.81 -0.30
N CYS A 148 -0.43 2.84 -0.78
CA CYS A 148 0.05 1.52 -1.13
C CYS A 148 1.06 1.53 -2.28
N LEU A 149 0.80 2.30 -3.33
CA LEU A 149 1.74 2.42 -4.45
C LEU A 149 3.08 3.04 -4.00
N LEU A 150 3.02 4.14 -3.23
CA LEU A 150 4.21 4.79 -2.69
C LEU A 150 5.02 3.86 -1.78
N ALA A 151 4.34 3.13 -0.89
CA ALA A 151 4.97 2.16 0.01
C ALA A 151 5.67 1.00 -0.74
N ARG A 152 5.26 0.70 -1.97
CA ARG A 152 5.83 -0.39 -2.81
C ARG A 152 6.88 0.07 -3.81
N VAL A 153 7.21 1.37 -3.83
CA VAL A 153 8.34 1.88 -4.61
C VAL A 153 9.66 1.49 -3.93
N ASN A 154 10.70 1.26 -4.74
CA ASN A 154 12.04 0.97 -4.28
C ASN A 154 13.06 1.76 -5.14
N HIS A 155 13.96 2.50 -4.50
CA HIS A 155 15.00 3.27 -5.19
C HIS A 155 15.93 2.37 -6.02
N PHE A 156 16.28 1.21 -5.50
CA PHE A 156 17.23 0.27 -6.13
C PHE A 156 16.56 -0.70 -7.11
N GLU A 157 15.26 -0.62 -7.33
CA GLU A 157 14.49 -1.55 -8.20
C GLU A 157 14.63 -3.03 -7.80
N THR A 158 15.00 -3.30 -6.54
CA THR A 158 15.10 -4.64 -5.98
C THR A 158 13.79 -5.06 -5.34
N ALA A 159 13.50 -6.37 -5.37
CA ALA A 159 12.32 -6.91 -4.73
C ALA A 159 12.61 -7.21 -3.26
N GLU A 160 12.17 -6.34 -2.37
CA GLU A 160 12.24 -6.51 -0.93
C GLU A 160 10.88 -6.89 -0.36
N ALA A 161 10.86 -7.86 0.57
CA ALA A 161 9.66 -8.19 1.31
C ALA A 161 9.42 -7.15 2.41
N ILE A 162 8.23 -6.59 2.44
CA ILE A 162 7.83 -5.55 3.39
C ILE A 162 6.51 -5.89 4.06
N SER A 163 6.33 -5.46 5.30
CA SER A 163 5.05 -5.47 6.01
C SER A 163 4.41 -4.10 5.91
N LEU A 164 3.18 -4.07 5.41
CA LEU A 164 2.36 -2.87 5.28
C LEU A 164 1.36 -2.79 6.43
N ARG A 165 1.39 -1.72 7.22
CA ARG A 165 0.49 -1.51 8.35
C ARG A 165 -0.29 -0.21 8.21
N GLY A 166 -1.54 -0.21 8.64
CA GLY A 166 -2.40 0.97 8.54
C GLY A 166 -3.76 0.75 9.18
N LEU A 167 -4.58 1.79 9.22
CA LEU A 167 -5.92 1.74 9.83
C LEU A 167 -6.97 0.96 9.00
N ALA A 168 -6.63 0.51 7.79
CA ALA A 168 -7.51 -0.36 7.03
C ALA A 168 -7.50 -1.79 7.60
N PRO A 169 -8.64 -2.48 7.71
CA PRO A 169 -8.69 -3.86 8.22
C PRO A 169 -7.76 -4.82 7.48
N GLU A 170 -7.54 -4.59 6.21
CA GLU A 170 -6.68 -5.37 5.32
C GLU A 170 -5.18 -5.20 5.64
N LEU A 171 -4.82 -4.22 6.47
CA LEU A 171 -3.45 -3.90 6.90
C LEU A 171 -3.20 -4.22 8.38
N THR A 172 -4.06 -5.02 8.98
CA THR A 172 -3.89 -5.47 10.38
C THR A 172 -2.77 -6.51 10.45
N VAL A 173 -1.77 -6.25 11.28
CA VAL A 173 -0.60 -7.12 11.44
C VAL A 173 -0.88 -8.31 12.35
N GLY A 174 -0.39 -9.49 11.98
CA GLY A 174 -0.32 -10.67 12.86
C GLY A 174 0.94 -10.64 13.73
N GLN A 175 0.90 -11.36 14.87
CA GLN A 175 2.03 -11.37 15.80
C GLN A 175 3.31 -11.91 15.14
N ASP A 176 3.23 -13.03 14.44
CA ASP A 176 4.39 -13.66 13.76
C ASP A 176 5.02 -12.71 12.74
N GLU A 177 4.20 -11.94 12.02
CA GLU A 177 4.67 -10.95 11.06
C GLU A 177 5.34 -9.78 11.75
N ALA A 178 4.78 -9.29 12.87
CA ALA A 178 5.35 -8.20 13.63
C ALA A 178 6.72 -8.55 14.23
N GLU A 179 6.95 -9.81 14.54
CA GLU A 179 8.25 -10.31 15.03
C GLU A 179 9.32 -10.36 13.91
N ILE A 180 8.90 -10.70 12.68
CA ILE A 180 9.82 -10.78 11.53
C ILE A 180 10.13 -9.40 10.98
N TYR A 181 9.09 -8.58 10.76
CA TYR A 181 9.22 -7.24 10.19
C TYR A 181 9.11 -6.22 11.34
N ASN A 182 10.23 -5.90 11.96
CA ASN A 182 10.27 -5.08 13.18
C ASN A 182 11.07 -3.78 13.06
N ILE A 183 11.65 -3.50 11.89
CA ILE A 183 12.37 -2.25 11.62
C ILE A 183 11.44 -1.30 10.87
N ALA A 184 11.01 -0.21 11.52
CA ALA A 184 10.15 0.80 10.93
C ALA A 184 10.93 1.67 9.93
N GLU A 185 10.64 1.55 8.63
CA GLU A 185 11.21 2.39 7.58
C GLU A 185 10.62 3.79 7.61
N GLY A 186 9.30 3.89 7.57
CA GLY A 186 8.62 5.15 7.50
C GLY A 186 7.13 5.02 7.20
N ALA A 187 6.50 6.15 6.92
CA ALA A 187 5.11 6.20 6.51
C ALA A 187 4.95 6.91 5.16
N PHE A 188 4.01 6.39 4.36
CA PHE A 188 3.74 6.82 2.99
C PHE A 188 2.28 7.25 2.87
N PHE A 189 2.05 8.43 2.29
CA PHE A 189 0.71 9.01 2.17
C PHE A 189 0.63 10.04 1.05
N GLY A 190 -0.58 10.30 0.55
CA GLY A 190 -0.81 11.26 -0.51
C GLY A 190 -1.98 10.90 -1.43
N ASN A 191 -2.05 11.54 -2.59
CA ASN A 191 -3.04 11.24 -3.62
C ASN A 191 -2.48 11.36 -5.03
N LEU A 192 -2.19 10.22 -5.65
CA LEU A 192 -1.71 10.11 -7.03
C LEU A 192 -2.78 10.42 -8.09
N PHE A 193 -4.05 10.51 -7.69
CA PHE A 193 -5.21 10.72 -8.58
C PHE A 193 -5.68 12.17 -8.61
N THR A 194 -4.93 13.10 -8.03
CA THR A 194 -5.26 14.53 -8.10
C THR A 194 -5.00 15.09 -9.48
N ASP A 195 -5.93 15.94 -9.94
CA ASP A 195 -5.79 16.66 -11.20
C ASP A 195 -4.89 17.90 -11.04
N GLY A 196 -4.18 18.24 -12.12
CA GLY A 196 -3.58 19.56 -12.34
C GLY A 196 -2.06 19.60 -12.28
N ASP A 197 -1.55 20.79 -12.61
CA ASP A 197 -0.11 21.15 -12.62
C ASP A 197 0.39 21.54 -11.22
N GLY A 198 -0.36 21.19 -10.18
CA GLY A 198 0.02 21.43 -8.79
C GLY A 198 1.18 20.56 -8.32
N PRO A 199 1.78 20.87 -7.16
CA PRO A 199 2.82 20.06 -6.58
C PRO A 199 2.33 18.63 -6.38
N LEU A 200 3.25 17.67 -6.57
CA LEU A 200 2.93 16.25 -6.42
C LEU A 200 2.54 15.97 -4.96
N ASP A 201 1.39 15.35 -4.77
CA ASP A 201 0.89 14.94 -3.46
C ASP A 201 1.38 13.51 -3.13
N TRP A 202 2.71 13.36 -3.07
CA TRP A 202 3.45 12.13 -2.82
C TRP A 202 4.38 12.37 -1.65
N ASN A 203 4.06 11.83 -0.50
CA ASN A 203 4.76 12.18 0.73
C ASN A 203 5.27 10.93 1.42
N ALA A 204 6.45 11.05 2.01
CA ALA A 204 7.00 10.07 2.92
C ALA A 204 7.67 10.77 4.10
N CYS A 205 7.58 10.15 5.28
CA CYS A 205 8.31 10.55 6.46
C CYS A 205 9.17 9.39 6.98
N ARG A 206 10.28 9.73 7.61
CA ARG A 206 11.26 8.78 8.12
C ARG A 206 10.76 8.12 9.41
N GLY A 207 10.80 6.78 9.45
CA GLY A 207 10.44 5.99 10.61
C GLY A 207 11.59 5.85 11.62
N GLU A 208 11.29 5.27 12.77
CA GLU A 208 12.25 5.13 13.87
C GLU A 208 13.47 4.29 13.49
N GLY A 209 13.28 3.18 12.77
CA GLY A 209 14.37 2.32 12.33
C GLY A 209 15.33 3.04 11.39
N GLN A 210 14.80 3.79 10.43
CA GLN A 210 15.59 4.62 9.53
C GLN A 210 16.33 5.73 10.30
N ALA A 211 15.65 6.41 11.23
CA ALA A 211 16.26 7.46 12.04
C ALA A 211 17.40 6.98 12.93
N ARG A 212 17.36 5.72 13.35
CA ARG A 212 18.42 5.08 14.16
C ARG A 212 19.52 4.41 13.32
N GLY A 213 19.32 4.28 12.02
CA GLY A 213 20.25 3.58 11.14
C GLY A 213 20.34 2.09 11.46
N GLU A 214 19.21 1.43 11.73
CA GLU A 214 19.20 0.03 12.20
C GLU A 214 19.62 -0.98 11.14
N GLY A 215 19.81 -0.56 9.88
CA GLY A 215 20.27 -1.43 8.79
C GLY A 215 19.20 -2.43 8.33
N GLY A 216 19.62 -3.61 7.87
CA GLY A 216 18.73 -4.64 7.34
C GLY A 216 18.14 -4.25 5.97
N GLY A 217 16.87 -4.55 5.75
CA GLY A 217 16.16 -4.21 4.50
C GLY A 217 16.07 -2.72 4.19
N LEU A 218 16.39 -1.82 5.17
CA LEU A 218 16.41 -0.37 4.95
C LEU A 218 17.45 0.03 3.89
N GLU A 219 18.64 -0.57 3.92
CA GLU A 219 19.73 -0.28 2.99
C GLU A 219 19.40 -0.62 1.54
N LEU A 220 18.28 -1.28 1.31
CA LEU A 220 17.83 -1.76 0.01
C LEU A 220 16.65 -0.93 -0.54
N ARG A 221 16.23 0.16 0.13
CA ARG A 221 15.01 0.89 -0.23
C ARG A 221 15.15 2.41 -0.44
N ASP A 222 15.58 3.16 0.55
CA ASP A 222 15.80 4.62 0.59
C ASP A 222 14.58 5.51 0.22
N CYS A 223 13.36 4.98 0.26
CA CYS A 223 12.17 5.75 -0.13
C CYS A 223 11.57 6.61 0.99
N ALA A 224 12.01 6.45 2.22
CA ALA A 224 11.62 7.29 3.36
C ALA A 224 12.77 8.16 3.88
N GLU A 225 13.95 8.14 3.22
CA GLU A 225 15.13 8.93 3.58
C GLU A 225 15.27 10.13 2.66
N GLU A 226 15.67 11.28 3.23
CA GLU A 226 15.92 12.50 2.45
C GLU A 226 17.15 12.32 1.54
N ASP A 227 17.01 12.71 0.27
CA ASP A 227 18.12 12.76 -0.66
C ASP A 227 18.96 14.03 -0.43
N PRO A 228 20.22 13.92 0.05
CA PRO A 228 21.06 15.08 0.29
C PRO A 228 21.37 15.88 -0.99
N ALA A 229 21.25 15.28 -2.15
CA ALA A 229 21.43 15.97 -3.44
C ALA A 229 20.20 16.78 -3.85
N HIS A 230 19.03 16.43 -3.33
CA HIS A 230 17.76 17.09 -3.60
C HIS A 230 16.98 17.35 -2.30
N PRO A 231 17.40 18.32 -1.45
CA PRO A 231 16.76 18.61 -0.16
C PRO A 231 15.24 18.83 -0.30
N GLY A 232 14.48 18.29 0.62
CA GLY A 232 13.02 18.29 0.61
C GLY A 232 12.39 17.14 -0.19
N PHE A 233 13.21 16.25 -0.78
CA PHE A 233 12.75 15.05 -1.46
C PHE A 233 13.46 13.81 -0.92
N THR A 234 12.78 12.67 -0.99
CA THR A 234 13.41 11.37 -0.72
C THR A 234 14.16 10.87 -1.97
N PHE A 235 15.05 9.89 -1.81
CA PHE A 235 15.72 9.21 -2.94
C PHE A 235 14.74 8.66 -3.99
N CYS A 236 13.52 8.35 -3.60
CA CYS A 236 12.45 7.93 -4.52
C CYS A 236 11.70 9.10 -5.18
N GLY A 237 12.08 10.34 -4.91
CA GLY A 237 11.47 11.54 -5.46
C GLY A 237 10.12 11.91 -4.83
N PHE A 238 9.81 11.41 -3.63
CA PHE A 238 8.65 11.83 -2.86
C PHE A 238 8.98 13.11 -2.07
N ASN A 239 7.98 13.91 -1.72
CA ASN A 239 8.18 15.00 -0.80
C ASN A 239 8.61 14.41 0.57
N TYR A 240 9.76 14.83 1.05
CA TYR A 240 10.22 14.45 2.38
C TYR A 240 9.51 15.28 3.43
N ALA A 241 8.77 14.62 4.33
CA ALA A 241 7.98 15.30 5.36
C ALA A 241 8.69 15.33 6.73
N GLY A 242 9.98 15.05 6.76
CA GLY A 242 10.76 14.96 8.01
C GLY A 242 10.60 13.62 8.72
N ASP A 243 10.84 13.59 10.02
CA ASP A 243 10.59 12.42 10.86
C ASP A 243 9.08 12.22 11.05
N CYS A 244 8.61 10.96 11.06
CA CYS A 244 7.19 10.70 11.26
C CYS A 244 6.71 11.18 12.65
N VAL A 245 7.50 10.92 13.69
CA VAL A 245 7.31 11.47 15.04
C VAL A 245 8.65 11.91 15.61
N ASP A 246 8.66 12.60 16.73
CA ASP A 246 9.89 13.04 17.39
C ASP A 246 10.61 11.85 18.03
N PHE A 247 11.69 11.38 17.40
CA PHE A 247 12.53 10.30 17.92
C PHE A 247 13.63 10.81 18.84
N THR A 248 13.91 12.13 18.85
CA THR A 248 14.92 12.77 19.67
C THR A 248 14.33 13.99 20.40
N PRO A 249 13.72 13.80 21.60
CA PRO A 249 13.02 14.88 22.32
C PRO A 249 13.87 16.13 22.62
N GLN A 250 15.19 16.08 22.40
CA GLN A 250 16.10 17.18 22.66
C GLN A 250 16.33 18.10 21.44
N LEU A 251 15.88 17.69 20.26
CA LEU A 251 15.90 18.50 19.04
C LEU A 251 14.47 18.56 18.53
N PRO A 252 13.75 19.67 18.73
CA PRO A 252 12.43 19.84 18.14
C PRO A 252 12.58 19.99 16.63
N SER A 253 12.76 18.88 15.92
CA SER A 253 12.55 18.79 14.50
C SER A 253 11.04 18.63 14.29
N GLY A 254 10.48 19.38 13.36
CA GLY A 254 9.09 19.17 12.99
C GLY A 254 8.86 17.71 12.62
N HIS A 255 7.72 17.15 13.03
CA HIS A 255 7.33 15.78 12.73
C HIS A 255 6.08 15.77 11.84
N ALA A 256 6.03 14.79 10.93
CA ALA A 256 4.97 14.72 9.93
C ALA A 256 3.63 14.23 10.50
N CYS A 257 3.64 13.35 11.50
CA CYS A 257 2.45 12.69 12.03
C CYS A 257 2.18 13.10 13.48
N LYS A 258 0.92 13.10 13.89
CA LYS A 258 0.54 13.47 15.26
C LYS A 258 0.90 12.41 16.29
N GLY A 259 0.92 11.15 15.89
CA GLY A 259 1.12 10.04 16.80
C GLY A 259 1.69 8.80 16.17
N PHE A 260 2.06 7.89 17.06
CA PHE A 260 2.46 6.53 16.75
C PHE A 260 1.72 5.59 17.69
N ASP A 261 0.93 4.68 17.12
CA ASP A 261 0.29 3.60 17.86
C ASP A 261 1.29 2.45 18.01
N ALA A 262 1.90 2.33 19.19
CA ALA A 262 2.90 1.31 19.48
C ALA A 262 2.31 -0.11 19.56
N GLU A 263 1.01 -0.27 19.80
CA GLU A 263 0.34 -1.58 19.85
C GLU A 263 0.15 -2.13 18.44
N GLN A 264 -0.23 -1.29 17.50
CA GLN A 264 -0.44 -1.65 16.10
C GLN A 264 0.79 -1.40 15.22
N GLY A 265 1.78 -0.63 15.70
CA GLY A 265 2.98 -0.27 14.96
C GLY A 265 2.68 0.60 13.75
N LEU A 266 1.87 1.65 13.90
CA LEU A 266 1.50 2.53 12.79
C LEU A 266 1.51 4.01 13.18
N TYR A 267 1.80 4.87 12.19
CA TYR A 267 1.68 6.32 12.32
C TYR A 267 0.29 6.78 11.92
N ASP A 268 -0.20 7.83 12.56
CA ASP A 268 -1.52 8.38 12.31
C ASP A 268 -1.52 9.91 12.10
N ASP A 269 -2.58 10.39 11.44
CA ASP A 269 -2.83 11.83 11.18
C ASP A 269 -1.58 12.56 10.65
N CYS A 270 -1.00 12.09 9.53
CA CYS A 270 0.20 12.70 8.93
C CYS A 270 -0.13 13.87 8.01
N HIS A 271 0.81 14.82 7.88
CA HIS A 271 0.71 16.02 7.06
C HIS A 271 1.83 16.09 6.02
N ALA A 272 1.54 16.67 4.86
CA ALA A 272 2.55 16.99 3.87
C ALA A 272 3.38 18.22 4.32
N GLY A 273 4.71 18.12 4.25
CA GLY A 273 5.65 19.21 4.53
C GLY A 273 6.34 19.12 5.90
N GLU A 274 7.55 19.67 5.96
CA GLU A 274 8.30 19.81 7.20
C GLU A 274 7.65 20.83 8.12
N GLY A 275 7.59 20.56 9.42
CA GLY A 275 7.14 21.53 10.39
C GLY A 275 6.79 20.98 11.77
N ASP A 276 6.56 21.89 12.69
CA ASP A 276 6.31 21.66 14.11
C ASP A 276 4.89 21.10 14.44
N GLY A 277 4.28 20.40 13.51
CA GLY A 277 2.94 19.77 13.70
C GLY A 277 1.78 20.78 13.72
N HIS A 278 2.02 22.04 13.47
CA HIS A 278 0.98 23.08 13.46
C HIS A 278 0.91 23.80 12.10
N TRP A 279 0.24 23.18 11.13
CA TRP A 279 0.07 23.74 9.79
C TRP A 279 -1.39 24.13 9.55
N PRO A 280 -1.78 25.38 9.79
CA PRO A 280 -3.11 25.82 9.38
C PRO A 280 -3.22 25.80 7.85
N GLY A 281 -4.03 24.89 7.33
CA GLY A 281 -4.33 24.79 5.90
C GLY A 281 -3.73 23.60 5.17
N LEU A 282 -2.85 22.79 5.77
CA LEU A 282 -2.39 21.54 5.17
C LEU A 282 -3.38 20.40 5.37
N ARG A 283 -3.44 19.53 4.38
CA ARG A 283 -4.29 18.34 4.44
C ARG A 283 -3.70 17.35 5.44
N THR A 284 -4.54 16.88 6.38
CA THR A 284 -4.25 15.73 7.22
C THR A 284 -4.67 14.46 6.48
N TYR A 285 -3.78 13.48 6.45
CA TYR A 285 -4.00 12.16 5.89
C TYR A 285 -4.26 11.16 7.00
N ARG A 286 -5.23 10.28 6.81
CA ARG A 286 -5.52 9.11 7.65
C ARG A 286 -5.33 7.81 6.90
N GLU A 287 -5.33 7.89 5.59
CA GLU A 287 -4.98 6.80 4.69
C GLU A 287 -3.45 6.77 4.53
N ILE A 288 -2.80 6.20 5.55
CA ILE A 288 -1.36 6.14 5.71
C ILE A 288 -0.95 4.67 5.74
N ILE A 289 0.14 4.34 5.07
CA ILE A 289 0.78 3.04 5.19
C ILE A 289 2.13 3.20 5.84
N THR A 290 2.29 2.59 7.03
CA THR A 290 3.56 2.41 7.71
C THR A 290 4.23 1.16 7.18
N VAL A 291 5.49 1.27 6.79
CA VAL A 291 6.28 0.17 6.23
C VAL A 291 7.29 -0.33 7.25
N TYR A 292 7.35 -1.65 7.36
CA TYR A 292 8.36 -2.35 8.14
C TYR A 292 9.14 -3.33 7.27
N VAL A 293 10.42 -3.45 7.56
CA VAL A 293 11.34 -4.41 6.93
C VAL A 293 11.87 -5.39 7.96
N ALA A 294 12.42 -6.51 7.47
CA ALA A 294 13.17 -7.45 8.30
C ALA A 294 14.57 -6.91 8.59
N PRO A 295 15.20 -7.32 9.73
CA PRO A 295 16.58 -6.99 10.10
C PRO A 295 17.61 -7.44 9.09
#